data_acb9ae9b0e7eabd43bf8270aee2af711
#
_entry.id   acb9ae9b0e7eabd43bf8270aee2af711
#
_cell.length_a   1.000
_cell.length_b   1.000
_cell.length_c   1.000
_cell.angle_alpha   90.00
_cell.angle_beta   90.00
_cell.angle_gamma   90.00
#
_symmetry.space_group_name_H-M   'P 1'
#
loop_
_entity.id
_entity.type
_entity.pdbx_description
1 polymer ?
#
loop_
_entity_poly.entity_id
_entity_poly.type
_entity_poly.pdbx_seq_one_letter_code
_entity_poly.pdbx_strand_id
1 'polypeptide(L)'
;TENIASSVQDTGGLYFVPAFSGLAAPHWDQYARGMMIGITGGTSREHIVRAVLESIAFQVYDNAQVMEQDSGYSFSVMKADGGPVVNRFLMQFQADILDAAVDVPVVTEMTAYGAAFLAALAVGEFDSIEDVRGCWKLGKRYEPGMGRMEREFRLEQWHRAVERCKNWEIPNRR
;
A
#
# COMPACT_ATOMS: atom_id res chain seq x y z
N THR A 1 7.04 12.45 7.58
CA THR A 1 6.94 11.05 8.02
C THR A 1 8.10 10.19 7.54
N GLU A 2 8.61 10.37 6.29
CA GLU A 2 9.73 9.58 5.71
C GLU A 2 10.95 9.54 6.62
N ASN A 3 11.53 10.70 6.98
CA ASN A 3 12.72 10.76 7.83
C ASN A 3 12.52 10.12 9.21
N ILE A 4 11.31 10.22 9.76
CA ILE A 4 10.96 9.63 11.05
C ILE A 4 10.94 8.10 10.93
N ALA A 5 10.27 7.56 9.93
CA ALA A 5 10.20 6.12 9.71
C ALA A 5 11.58 5.51 9.40
N SER A 6 12.43 6.24 8.67
CA SER A 6 13.78 5.80 8.30
C SER A 6 14.81 5.94 9.42
N SER A 7 14.47 6.59 10.55
CA SER A 7 15.38 6.75 11.68
C SER A 7 15.49 5.52 12.60
N VAL A 8 14.62 4.52 12.39
CA VAL A 8 14.66 3.23 13.09
C VAL A 8 14.81 2.09 12.07
N GLN A 9 15.43 0.99 12.48
CA GLN A 9 15.71 -0.13 11.58
C GLN A 9 14.45 -0.93 11.21
N ASP A 10 13.52 -1.05 12.17
CA ASP A 10 12.25 -1.77 12.02
C ASP A 10 11.18 -1.14 12.92
N THR A 11 10.03 -1.78 13.05
CA THR A 11 8.94 -1.31 13.92
C THR A 11 9.05 -1.78 15.37
N GLY A 12 10.12 -2.50 15.74
CA GLY A 12 10.23 -3.13 17.05
C GLY A 12 9.15 -4.18 17.33
N GLY A 13 8.61 -4.80 16.27
CA GLY A 13 7.50 -5.76 16.35
C GLY A 13 6.12 -5.13 16.46
N LEU A 14 6.01 -3.79 16.34
CA LEU A 14 4.73 -3.08 16.32
C LEU A 14 4.06 -3.21 14.94
N TYR A 15 2.79 -3.57 14.94
CA TYR A 15 1.91 -3.54 13.77
C TYR A 15 0.73 -2.59 14.02
N PHE A 16 0.41 -1.80 13.00
CA PHE A 16 -0.75 -0.94 12.99
C PHE A 16 -1.76 -1.42 11.95
N VAL A 17 -3.00 -1.71 12.36
CA VAL A 17 -4.08 -2.10 11.44
C VAL A 17 -5.06 -0.94 11.34
N PRO A 18 -5.16 -0.24 10.18
CA PRO A 18 -5.99 0.97 10.04
C PRO A 18 -7.45 0.64 9.70
N ALA A 19 -8.10 -0.22 10.47
CA ALA A 19 -9.51 -0.59 10.30
C ALA A 19 -10.45 0.44 10.91
N PHE A 20 -10.35 1.73 10.52
CA PHE A 20 -11.12 2.82 11.14
C PHE A 20 -12.63 2.70 10.97
N SER A 21 -13.08 2.15 9.84
CA SER A 21 -14.48 1.91 9.51
C SER A 21 -14.74 0.45 9.15
N GLY A 22 -13.96 -0.45 9.71
CA GLY A 22 -13.92 -1.85 9.33
C GLY A 22 -12.81 -2.16 8.33
N LEU A 23 -12.76 -3.41 7.90
CA LEU A 23 -11.86 -3.91 6.86
C LEU A 23 -12.67 -4.18 5.59
N ALA A 24 -12.22 -3.62 4.46
CA ALA A 24 -12.74 -3.94 3.13
C ALA A 24 -12.11 -5.23 2.58
N ALA A 25 -11.98 -5.37 1.28
CA ALA A 25 -11.33 -6.52 0.65
C ALA A 25 -9.90 -6.70 1.21
N PRO A 26 -9.46 -7.94 1.39
CA PRO A 26 -10.18 -9.22 1.20
C PRO A 26 -11.00 -9.67 2.43
N HIS A 27 -10.99 -8.92 3.50
CA HIS A 27 -11.49 -9.37 4.81
C HIS A 27 -13.01 -9.19 5.00
N TRP A 28 -13.59 -8.13 4.42
CA TRP A 28 -15.03 -7.80 4.46
C TRP A 28 -15.63 -7.81 5.88
N ASP A 29 -14.90 -7.24 6.86
CA ASP A 29 -15.33 -7.17 8.25
C ASP A 29 -15.65 -5.72 8.67
N GLN A 30 -16.93 -5.38 8.71
CA GLN A 30 -17.42 -4.07 9.14
C GLN A 30 -17.27 -3.82 10.66
N TYR A 31 -17.04 -4.89 11.44
CA TYR A 31 -16.91 -4.82 12.89
C TYR A 31 -15.45 -4.74 13.35
N ALA A 32 -14.50 -4.90 12.46
CA ALA A 32 -13.10 -4.64 12.76
C ALA A 32 -12.87 -3.18 13.14
N ARG A 33 -11.90 -2.93 14.02
CA ARG A 33 -11.47 -1.56 14.38
C ARG A 33 -9.96 -1.43 14.36
N GLY A 34 -9.49 -0.18 14.12
CA GLY A 34 -8.08 0.14 14.11
C GLY A 34 -7.38 -0.31 15.38
N MET A 35 -6.19 -0.92 15.21
CA MET A 35 -5.46 -1.51 16.32
C MET A 35 -3.95 -1.26 16.18
N MET A 36 -3.28 -1.08 17.32
CA MET A 36 -1.83 -1.19 17.45
C MET A 36 -1.52 -2.40 18.33
N ILE A 37 -0.67 -3.31 17.86
CA ILE A 37 -0.26 -4.50 18.59
C ILE A 37 1.26 -4.67 18.53
N GLY A 38 1.86 -5.24 19.58
CA GLY A 38 3.31 -5.40 19.68
C GLY A 38 4.02 -4.26 20.41
N ILE A 39 3.28 -3.37 21.10
CA ILE A 39 3.85 -2.30 21.90
C ILE A 39 4.66 -2.89 23.08
N THR A 40 5.89 -2.42 23.26
CA THR A 40 6.78 -2.77 24.36
C THR A 40 7.30 -1.51 25.04
N GLY A 41 8.04 -1.66 26.14
CA GLY A 41 8.72 -0.54 26.79
C GLY A 41 9.76 0.20 25.94
N GLY A 42 10.22 -0.43 24.84
CA GLY A 42 11.14 0.18 23.88
C GLY A 42 10.46 0.84 22.67
N THR A 43 9.12 0.77 22.59
CA THR A 43 8.39 1.37 21.47
C THR A 43 8.43 2.89 21.54
N SER A 44 8.98 3.52 20.51
CA SER A 44 9.07 4.97 20.38
C SER A 44 8.08 5.51 19.34
N ARG A 45 7.98 6.84 19.25
CA ARG A 45 7.20 7.54 18.23
C ARG A 45 7.61 7.11 16.80
N GLU A 46 8.90 6.90 16.58
CA GLU A 46 9.45 6.55 15.28
C GLU A 46 8.95 5.17 14.84
N HIS A 47 8.89 4.21 15.77
CA HIS A 47 8.32 2.88 15.52
C HIS A 47 6.83 2.98 15.14
N ILE A 48 6.07 3.85 15.81
CA ILE A 48 4.64 4.06 15.51
C ILE A 48 4.48 4.65 14.10
N VAL A 49 5.22 5.71 13.77
CA VAL A 49 5.16 6.35 12.44
C VAL A 49 5.54 5.36 11.35
N ARG A 50 6.57 4.55 11.58
CA ARG A 50 6.99 3.50 10.64
C ARG A 50 5.92 2.44 10.47
N ALA A 51 5.33 1.92 11.54
CA ALA A 51 4.27 0.92 11.47
C ALA A 51 3.02 1.43 10.72
N VAL A 52 2.68 2.72 10.86
CA VAL A 52 1.60 3.34 10.09
C VAL A 52 1.93 3.38 8.59
N LEU A 53 3.16 3.70 8.20
CA LEU A 53 3.55 3.67 6.79
C LEU A 53 3.60 2.24 6.24
N GLU A 54 4.18 1.31 6.99
CA GLU A 54 4.25 -0.10 6.60
C GLU A 54 2.84 -0.72 6.43
N SER A 55 1.86 -0.29 7.25
CA SER A 55 0.48 -0.78 7.15
C SER A 55 -0.20 -0.47 5.81
N ILE A 56 0.16 0.64 5.17
CA ILE A 56 -0.34 1.00 3.84
C ILE A 56 0.13 -0.04 2.82
N ALA A 57 1.41 -0.38 2.87
CA ALA A 57 2.00 -1.35 1.96
C ALA A 57 1.44 -2.77 2.17
N PHE A 58 1.20 -3.17 3.40
CA PHE A 58 0.58 -4.45 3.71
C PHE A 58 -0.85 -4.55 3.18
N GLN A 59 -1.67 -3.49 3.34
CA GLN A 59 -3.02 -3.48 2.78
C GLN A 59 -3.03 -3.54 1.24
N VAL A 60 -2.09 -2.85 0.59
CA VAL A 60 -1.93 -2.96 -0.86
C VAL A 60 -1.55 -4.38 -1.27
N TYR A 61 -0.64 -5.03 -0.51
CA TYR A 61 -0.28 -6.43 -0.74
C TYR A 61 -1.49 -7.35 -0.66
N ASP A 62 -2.32 -7.24 0.40
CA ASP A 62 -3.50 -8.08 0.57
C ASP A 62 -4.46 -7.95 -0.62
N ASN A 63 -4.70 -6.72 -1.09
CA ASN A 63 -5.54 -6.49 -2.27
C ASN A 63 -4.90 -7.04 -3.55
N ALA A 64 -3.60 -6.84 -3.74
CA ALA A 64 -2.87 -7.33 -4.90
C ALA A 64 -2.92 -8.85 -5.01
N GLN A 65 -2.77 -9.56 -3.89
CA GLN A 65 -2.86 -11.03 -3.84
C GLN A 65 -4.24 -11.54 -4.31
N VAL A 66 -5.32 -10.89 -3.87
CA VAL A 66 -6.68 -11.26 -4.33
C VAL A 66 -6.86 -10.95 -5.82
N MET A 67 -6.36 -9.82 -6.31
CA MET A 67 -6.42 -9.49 -7.73
C MET A 67 -5.65 -10.51 -8.59
N GLU A 68 -4.49 -10.98 -8.15
CA GLU A 68 -3.75 -12.05 -8.83
C GLU A 68 -4.51 -13.37 -8.83
N GLN A 69 -5.10 -13.74 -7.69
CA GLN A 69 -5.91 -14.97 -7.56
C GLN A 69 -7.14 -14.93 -8.48
N ASP A 70 -7.86 -13.82 -8.49
CA ASP A 70 -9.10 -13.68 -9.26
C ASP A 70 -8.83 -13.59 -10.77
N SER A 71 -7.76 -12.90 -11.16
CA SER A 71 -7.41 -12.72 -12.58
C SER A 71 -6.63 -13.90 -13.17
N GLY A 72 -5.94 -14.68 -12.36
CA GLY A 72 -4.99 -15.71 -12.78
C GLY A 72 -3.68 -15.14 -13.36
N TYR A 73 -3.44 -13.83 -13.25
CA TYR A 73 -2.22 -13.17 -13.75
C TYR A 73 -1.40 -12.61 -12.59
N SER A 74 -0.10 -12.91 -12.57
CA SER A 74 0.85 -12.27 -11.67
C SER A 74 1.45 -11.03 -12.32
N PHE A 75 1.61 -9.97 -11.55
CA PHE A 75 2.25 -8.74 -12.01
C PHE A 75 3.68 -8.66 -11.48
N SER A 76 4.60 -8.24 -12.34
CA SER A 76 6.00 -7.96 -11.97
C SER A 76 6.27 -6.47 -11.72
N VAL A 77 5.32 -5.62 -12.08
CA VAL A 77 5.41 -4.16 -11.93
C VAL A 77 4.06 -3.60 -11.48
N MET A 78 4.07 -2.82 -10.42
CA MET A 78 2.94 -2.01 -9.98
C MET A 78 3.20 -0.55 -10.31
N LYS A 79 2.22 0.13 -10.93
CA LYS A 79 2.26 1.58 -11.12
C LYS A 79 1.55 2.26 -9.95
N ALA A 80 2.22 3.21 -9.31
CA ALA A 80 1.70 3.95 -8.17
C ALA A 80 1.72 5.45 -8.45
N ASP A 81 0.65 6.16 -8.05
CA ASP A 81 0.52 7.61 -8.20
C ASP A 81 -0.16 8.24 -6.96
N GLY A 82 -0.38 9.55 -7.01
CA GLY A 82 -0.99 10.32 -5.94
C GLY A 82 -0.01 10.78 -4.86
N GLY A 83 -0.53 11.49 -3.86
CA GLY A 83 0.28 12.14 -2.81
C GLY A 83 1.28 11.23 -2.07
N PRO A 84 0.92 9.98 -1.70
CA PRO A 84 1.82 9.10 -0.95
C PRO A 84 3.11 8.71 -1.69
N VAL A 85 3.15 8.76 -3.03
CA VAL A 85 4.32 8.27 -3.81
C VAL A 85 5.58 9.13 -3.64
N VAL A 86 5.47 10.32 -3.09
CA VAL A 86 6.62 11.16 -2.74
C VAL A 86 7.42 10.59 -1.56
N ASN A 87 6.82 9.72 -0.78
CA ASN A 87 7.47 9.05 0.35
C ASN A 87 8.30 7.86 -0.13
N ARG A 88 9.62 8.05 -0.18
CA ARG A 88 10.56 7.04 -0.71
C ARG A 88 10.61 5.80 0.16
N PHE A 89 10.49 5.95 1.48
CA PHE A 89 10.43 4.82 2.40
C PHE A 89 9.22 3.93 2.09
N LEU A 90 8.03 4.54 1.94
CA LEU A 90 6.81 3.80 1.63
C LEU A 90 6.92 3.07 0.28
N MET A 91 7.42 3.73 -0.76
CA MET A 91 7.53 3.13 -2.09
C MET A 91 8.53 1.99 -2.13
N GLN A 92 9.67 2.11 -1.42
CA GLN A 92 10.62 1.02 -1.31
C GLN A 92 10.03 -0.16 -0.52
N PHE A 93 9.41 0.11 0.62
CA PHE A 93 8.77 -0.93 1.42
C PHE A 93 7.61 -1.61 0.66
N GLN A 94 6.88 -0.85 -0.17
CA GLN A 94 5.84 -1.40 -1.04
C GLN A 94 6.42 -2.38 -2.07
N ALA A 95 7.53 -2.02 -2.74
CA ALA A 95 8.22 -2.92 -3.66
C ALA A 95 8.71 -4.19 -2.95
N ASP A 96 9.28 -4.03 -1.76
CA ASP A 96 9.80 -5.13 -0.95
C ASP A 96 8.71 -6.13 -0.54
N ILE A 97 7.56 -5.64 -0.07
CA ILE A 97 6.45 -6.49 0.38
C ILE A 97 5.72 -7.16 -0.79
N LEU A 98 5.57 -6.47 -1.92
CA LEU A 98 4.97 -7.04 -3.12
C LEU A 98 5.88 -8.06 -3.83
N ASP A 99 7.19 -8.00 -3.60
CA ASP A 99 8.20 -8.70 -4.42
C ASP A 99 8.09 -8.33 -5.92
N ALA A 100 7.74 -7.08 -6.19
CA ALA A 100 7.51 -6.56 -7.53
C ALA A 100 8.01 -5.12 -7.62
N ALA A 101 8.46 -4.70 -8.81
CA ALA A 101 8.88 -3.32 -9.01
C ALA A 101 7.69 -2.35 -8.83
N VAL A 102 7.96 -1.17 -8.25
CA VAL A 102 6.98 -0.08 -8.14
C VAL A 102 7.45 1.09 -9.00
N ASP A 103 6.66 1.41 -10.02
CA ASP A 103 6.90 2.52 -10.94
C ASP A 103 6.08 3.74 -10.54
N VAL A 104 6.77 4.85 -10.28
CA VAL A 104 6.18 6.15 -9.98
C VAL A 104 6.38 7.07 -11.20
N PRO A 105 5.33 7.68 -11.74
CA PRO A 105 5.44 8.57 -12.89
C PRO A 105 6.11 9.91 -12.54
N VAL A 106 6.56 10.64 -13.56
CA VAL A 106 7.05 12.02 -13.41
C VAL A 106 5.94 12.92 -12.86
N VAL A 107 4.72 12.75 -13.38
CA VAL A 107 3.54 13.48 -12.93
C VAL A 107 2.73 12.56 -12.01
N THR A 108 2.58 12.95 -10.75
CA THR A 108 1.96 12.11 -9.72
C THR A 108 0.44 12.27 -9.60
N GLU A 109 -0.16 13.28 -10.25
CA GLU A 109 -1.61 13.53 -10.22
C GLU A 109 -2.32 12.85 -11.41
N MET A 110 -2.20 11.52 -11.52
CA MET A 110 -2.70 10.78 -12.68
C MET A 110 -4.23 10.79 -12.81
N THR A 111 -4.97 10.97 -11.72
CA THR A 111 -6.44 11.10 -11.76
C THR A 111 -6.87 12.34 -12.54
N ALA A 112 -6.26 13.50 -12.24
CA ALA A 112 -6.52 14.74 -12.96
C ALA A 112 -6.05 14.65 -14.43
N TYR A 113 -4.89 14.02 -14.67
CA TYR A 113 -4.39 13.75 -16.02
C TYR A 113 -5.33 12.85 -16.81
N GLY A 114 -5.87 11.79 -16.22
CA GLY A 114 -6.83 10.90 -16.87
C GLY A 114 -8.08 11.65 -17.36
N ALA A 115 -8.64 12.52 -16.52
CA ALA A 115 -9.77 13.37 -16.91
C ALA A 115 -9.41 14.34 -18.05
N ALA A 116 -8.23 14.95 -17.99
CA ALA A 116 -7.73 15.85 -19.04
C ALA A 116 -7.50 15.11 -20.37
N PHE A 117 -6.94 13.90 -20.33
CA PHE A 117 -6.74 13.08 -21.52
C PHE A 117 -8.04 12.63 -22.17
N LEU A 118 -9.05 12.26 -21.38
CA LEU A 118 -10.38 11.93 -21.92
C LEU A 118 -11.03 13.15 -22.60
N ALA A 119 -10.90 14.34 -22.03
CA ALA A 119 -11.36 15.56 -22.65
C ALA A 119 -10.59 15.87 -23.95
N ALA A 120 -9.27 15.72 -23.94
CA ALA A 120 -8.42 15.95 -25.12
C ALA A 120 -8.74 14.97 -26.28
N LEU A 121 -9.01 13.69 -25.96
CA LEU A 121 -9.52 12.71 -26.94
C LEU A 121 -10.85 13.16 -27.53
N ALA A 122 -11.78 13.65 -26.69
CA ALA A 122 -13.10 14.06 -27.15
C ALA A 122 -13.07 15.27 -28.09
N VAL A 123 -12.10 16.15 -27.96
CA VAL A 123 -11.94 17.33 -28.84
C VAL A 123 -10.93 17.12 -29.98
N GLY A 124 -10.37 15.92 -30.12
CA GLY A 124 -9.47 15.55 -31.22
C GLY A 124 -8.02 16.02 -31.07
N GLU A 125 -7.56 16.32 -29.85
CA GLU A 125 -6.13 16.63 -29.57
C GLU A 125 -5.28 15.34 -29.56
N PHE A 126 -5.88 14.21 -29.33
CA PHE A 126 -5.30 12.87 -29.49
C PHE A 126 -6.19 12.04 -30.42
N ASP A 127 -5.56 11.26 -31.30
CA ASP A 127 -6.27 10.39 -32.25
C ASP A 127 -6.68 9.06 -31.61
N SER A 128 -5.97 8.63 -30.57
CA SER A 128 -6.17 7.31 -29.97
C SER A 128 -5.79 7.25 -28.49
N ILE A 129 -6.24 6.17 -27.81
CA ILE A 129 -5.84 5.86 -26.44
C ILE A 129 -4.32 5.53 -26.38
N GLU A 130 -3.77 5.00 -27.46
CA GLU A 130 -2.34 4.70 -27.57
C GLU A 130 -1.50 5.96 -27.49
N ASP A 131 -1.94 7.06 -28.09
CA ASP A 131 -1.25 8.36 -27.99
C ASP A 131 -1.23 8.84 -26.54
N VAL A 132 -2.36 8.69 -25.83
CA VAL A 132 -2.46 9.01 -24.39
C VAL A 132 -1.52 8.14 -23.56
N ARG A 133 -1.42 6.84 -23.87
CA ARG A 133 -0.47 5.93 -23.18
C ARG A 133 0.98 6.39 -23.32
N GLY A 134 1.33 6.95 -24.48
CA GLY A 134 2.65 7.54 -24.74
C GLY A 134 2.99 8.74 -23.86
N CYS A 135 2.01 9.39 -23.26
CA CYS A 135 2.21 10.51 -22.34
C CYS A 135 2.68 10.10 -20.95
N TRP A 136 2.48 8.83 -20.56
CA TRP A 136 2.98 8.32 -19.28
C TRP A 136 4.51 8.18 -19.34
N LYS A 137 5.19 8.82 -18.39
CA LYS A 137 6.66 8.78 -18.31
C LYS A 137 7.08 8.30 -16.94
N LEU A 138 7.97 7.30 -16.91
CA LEU A 138 8.58 6.82 -15.68
C LEU A 138 9.43 7.94 -15.05
N GLY A 139 9.10 8.28 -13.81
CA GLY A 139 9.90 9.19 -12.98
C GLY A 139 10.90 8.44 -12.12
N LYS A 140 10.43 7.43 -11.39
CA LYS A 140 11.27 6.58 -10.54
C LYS A 140 10.74 5.16 -10.47
N ARG A 141 11.66 4.18 -10.47
CA ARG A 141 11.39 2.78 -10.19
C ARG A 141 12.03 2.38 -8.87
N TYR A 142 11.30 1.60 -8.07
CA TYR A 142 11.76 0.96 -6.86
C TYR A 142 11.76 -0.55 -7.09
N GLU A 143 12.93 -1.17 -6.97
CA GLU A 143 13.07 -2.63 -7.11
C GLU A 143 13.00 -3.28 -5.73
N PRO A 144 12.44 -4.51 -5.61
CA PRO A 144 12.41 -5.23 -4.36
C PRO A 144 13.83 -5.59 -3.90
N GLY A 145 14.13 -5.35 -2.64
CA GLY A 145 15.44 -5.62 -2.03
C GLY A 145 15.37 -6.46 -0.75
N MET A 146 14.17 -6.69 -0.21
CA MET A 146 13.96 -7.49 0.99
C MET A 146 14.12 -8.99 0.71
N GLY A 147 14.83 -9.68 1.59
CA GLY A 147 14.98 -11.14 1.48
C GLY A 147 13.64 -11.86 1.71
N ARG A 148 13.45 -12.99 1.00
CA ARG A 148 12.22 -13.77 1.04
C ARG A 148 11.79 -14.14 2.46
N MET A 149 12.68 -14.64 3.30
CA MET A 149 12.35 -15.06 4.67
C MET A 149 11.86 -13.89 5.54
N GLU A 150 12.49 -12.71 5.39
CA GLU A 150 12.05 -11.52 6.11
C GLU A 150 10.67 -11.07 5.65
N ARG A 151 10.42 -11.04 4.34
CA ARG A 151 9.13 -10.70 3.76
C ARG A 151 8.03 -11.63 4.27
N GLU A 152 8.23 -12.95 4.17
CA GLU A 152 7.26 -13.96 4.63
C GLU A 152 6.98 -13.80 6.13
N PHE A 153 7.99 -13.58 6.95
CA PHE A 153 7.82 -13.33 8.39
C PHE A 153 6.98 -12.06 8.66
N ARG A 154 7.28 -10.95 7.97
CA ARG A 154 6.53 -9.69 8.15
C ARG A 154 5.07 -9.85 7.74
N LEU A 155 4.79 -10.53 6.65
CA LEU A 155 3.43 -10.82 6.17
C LEU A 155 2.68 -11.73 7.15
N GLU A 156 3.32 -12.76 7.68
CA GLU A 156 2.71 -13.62 8.70
C GLU A 156 2.29 -12.80 9.93
N GLN A 157 3.19 -11.95 10.43
CA GLN A 157 2.88 -11.11 11.60
C GLN A 157 1.78 -10.07 11.29
N TRP A 158 1.76 -9.50 10.07
CA TRP A 158 0.69 -8.63 9.60
C TRP A 158 -0.66 -9.34 9.62
N HIS A 159 -0.76 -10.50 9.00
CA HIS A 159 -2.02 -11.27 8.99
C HIS A 159 -2.45 -11.66 10.42
N ARG A 160 -1.52 -12.01 11.30
CA ARG A 160 -1.83 -12.25 12.73
C ARG A 160 -2.37 -11.00 13.43
N ALA A 161 -1.89 -9.81 13.09
CA ALA A 161 -2.42 -8.55 13.62
C ALA A 161 -3.83 -8.28 13.09
N VAL A 162 -4.05 -8.46 11.78
CA VAL A 162 -5.36 -8.31 11.15
C VAL A 162 -6.39 -9.24 11.79
N GLU A 163 -6.07 -10.52 11.99
CA GLU A 163 -6.99 -11.46 12.65
C GLU A 163 -7.42 -11.03 14.06
N ARG A 164 -6.58 -10.29 14.79
CA ARG A 164 -6.89 -9.80 16.13
C ARG A 164 -7.78 -8.57 16.17
N CYS A 165 -7.85 -7.81 15.10
CA CYS A 165 -8.72 -6.63 15.02
C CYS A 165 -10.12 -6.94 14.48
N LYS A 166 -10.33 -8.14 13.92
CA LYS A 166 -11.62 -8.59 13.40
C LYS A 166 -12.65 -8.74 14.51
N ASN A 167 -13.91 -8.50 14.14
CA ASN A 167 -15.06 -8.64 15.04
C ASN A 167 -14.90 -7.89 16.39
N TRP A 168 -14.19 -6.77 16.40
CA TRP A 168 -13.96 -5.98 17.60
C TRP A 168 -15.25 -5.36 18.15
N GLU A 169 -16.08 -4.79 17.28
CA GLU A 169 -17.38 -4.29 17.69
C GLU A 169 -18.41 -5.41 17.81
N ILE A 170 -19.08 -5.45 18.94
CA ILE A 170 -20.22 -6.34 19.14
C ILE A 170 -21.46 -5.60 18.62
N PRO A 171 -22.18 -6.14 17.61
CA PRO A 171 -23.44 -5.55 17.17
C PRO A 171 -24.37 -5.36 18.38
N ASN A 172 -24.90 -4.15 18.55
CA ASN A 172 -25.88 -3.90 19.61
C ASN A 172 -26.99 -4.95 19.52
N ARG A 173 -27.10 -5.79 20.52
CA ARG A 173 -28.30 -6.60 20.74
C ARG A 173 -29.43 -5.62 21.10
N ARG A 174 -30.17 -5.16 20.09
CA ARG A 174 -31.45 -4.52 20.29
C ARG A 174 -32.49 -5.59 20.58
#